data_5e5202dbc40c213f7dab7ed91cb4a1da
#
_entry.id   5e5202dbc40c213f7dab7ed91cb4a1da
#
_cell.length_a   1.000
_cell.length_b   1.000
_cell.length_c   1.000
_cell.angle_alpha   90.00
_cell.angle_beta   90.00
_cell.angle_gamma   90.00
#
_symmetry.space_group_name_H-M   'P 1'
#
loop_
_entity.id
_entity.type
_entity.pdbx_description
1 polymer ?
#
loop_
_entity_poly.entity_id
_entity_poly.type
_entity_poly.pdbx_seq_one_letter_code
_entity_poly.pdbx_strand_id
1 'polypeptide(L)'
;RLMSSLHPLPDAIDLRSDTVTRPTPQMLEAMARAPLGDDGLDGDPTVRALEETAAQRFGKAAGLFVVSGTMGNLVAVLAHGRMPGEVLAEAGSHLLNAERAAAGLTGMHYRSLAGDGGLIALPALEAALDTAISARCPSAVVAVENTHNARGGTVAGPQALAAVHALACRHGVPVHTDGAR
;
A
#
# COMPACT_ATOMS: atom_id res chain seq x y z
N ARG A 1 -12.45 -25.71 11.26
CA ARG A 1 -11.64 -26.96 11.22
C ARG A 1 -11.78 -27.55 9.83
N LEU A 2 -10.74 -27.40 9.03
CA LEU A 2 -10.25 -28.28 7.94
C LEU A 2 -9.30 -27.43 7.08
N MET A 3 -8.24 -26.89 7.70
CA MET A 3 -7.03 -26.63 6.95
C MET A 3 -6.14 -27.85 7.15
N SER A 4 -6.43 -28.91 6.40
CA SER A 4 -5.48 -30.00 6.25
C SER A 4 -4.22 -29.43 5.64
N SER A 5 -3.09 -29.68 6.24
CA SER A 5 -1.74 -29.38 5.80
C SER A 5 -1.51 -29.94 4.39
N LEU A 6 -1.84 -29.15 3.38
CA LEU A 6 -1.36 -29.38 2.03
C LEU A 6 0.13 -28.98 2.05
N HIS A 7 0.98 -29.92 2.50
CA HIS A 7 2.39 -29.79 2.20
C HIS A 7 2.52 -29.85 0.68
N PRO A 8 3.18 -28.88 0.05
CA PRO A 8 3.43 -28.94 -1.37
C PRO A 8 4.17 -30.24 -1.68
N LEU A 9 3.84 -30.88 -2.79
CA LEU A 9 4.63 -32.01 -3.29
C LEU A 9 6.09 -31.55 -3.43
N PRO A 10 7.09 -32.41 -3.13
CA PRO A 10 8.50 -32.01 -3.04
C PRO A 10 9.04 -31.26 -4.26
N ASP A 11 8.48 -31.52 -5.45
CA ASP A 11 8.90 -30.92 -6.73
C ASP A 11 7.86 -29.95 -7.32
N ALA A 12 6.84 -29.55 -6.55
CA ALA A 12 5.82 -28.67 -7.04
C ALA A 12 6.28 -27.19 -7.00
N ILE A 13 6.05 -26.47 -8.09
CA ILE A 13 6.20 -25.01 -8.11
C ILE A 13 5.09 -24.40 -7.26
N ASP A 14 5.45 -23.71 -6.19
CA ASP A 14 4.50 -23.11 -5.28
C ASP A 14 4.12 -21.69 -5.74
N LEU A 15 2.93 -21.56 -6.30
CA LEU A 15 2.34 -20.29 -6.78
C LEU A 15 1.20 -19.79 -5.88
N ARG A 16 1.10 -20.24 -4.64
CA ARG A 16 0.00 -19.84 -3.74
C ARG A 16 0.09 -18.38 -3.29
N SER A 17 1.29 -17.84 -3.12
CA SER A 17 1.54 -16.48 -2.69
C SER A 17 3.00 -16.07 -2.93
N ASP A 18 3.24 -14.80 -3.21
CA ASP A 18 4.58 -14.19 -3.20
C ASP A 18 5.27 -14.35 -1.83
N THR A 19 4.51 -14.42 -0.75
CA THR A 19 5.01 -14.57 0.62
C THR A 19 5.67 -15.91 0.92
N VAL A 20 5.55 -16.92 0.06
CA VAL A 20 6.25 -18.21 0.20
C VAL A 20 7.66 -18.19 -0.41
N THR A 21 8.05 -17.12 -1.09
CA THR A 21 9.40 -16.96 -1.63
C THR A 21 10.43 -16.87 -0.51
N ARG A 22 11.64 -17.38 -0.78
CA ARG A 22 12.73 -17.42 0.20
C ARG A 22 13.89 -16.57 -0.26
N PRO A 23 14.67 -15.99 0.65
CA PRO A 23 15.90 -15.29 0.29
C PRO A 23 16.90 -16.25 -0.36
N THR A 24 17.63 -15.74 -1.34
CA THR A 24 18.72 -16.49 -1.96
C THR A 24 19.90 -16.64 -0.99
N PRO A 25 20.84 -17.59 -1.23
CA PRO A 25 22.06 -17.68 -0.41
C PRO A 25 22.85 -16.37 -0.35
N GLN A 26 22.92 -15.62 -1.46
CA GLN A 26 23.60 -14.33 -1.51
C GLN A 26 22.90 -13.28 -0.65
N MET A 27 21.56 -13.27 -0.63
CA MET A 27 20.80 -12.38 0.25
C MET A 27 21.05 -12.71 1.73
N LEU A 28 21.08 -14.00 2.09
CA LEU A 28 21.39 -14.43 3.46
C LEU A 28 22.80 -14.04 3.87
N GLU A 29 23.78 -14.17 2.98
CA GLU A 29 25.15 -13.74 3.21
C GLU A 29 25.26 -12.21 3.40
N ALA A 30 24.55 -11.44 2.57
CA ALA A 30 24.49 -9.99 2.70
C ALA A 30 23.88 -9.57 4.06
N MET A 31 22.80 -10.23 4.48
CA MET A 31 22.19 -10.00 5.81
C MET A 31 23.18 -10.30 6.95
N ALA A 32 23.92 -11.41 6.86
CA ALA A 32 24.88 -11.81 7.90
C ALA A 32 26.08 -10.85 8.02
N ARG A 33 26.41 -10.11 6.96
CA ARG A 33 27.53 -9.16 6.90
C ARG A 33 27.11 -7.70 7.01
N ALA A 34 25.80 -7.42 7.07
CA ALA A 34 25.31 -6.05 7.12
C ALA A 34 25.84 -5.31 8.36
N PRO A 35 26.35 -4.10 8.22
CA PRO A 35 26.63 -3.25 9.36
C PRO A 35 25.36 -3.01 10.19
N LEU A 36 25.47 -3.08 11.49
CA LEU A 36 24.36 -2.87 12.42
C LEU A 36 24.52 -1.53 13.14
N GLY A 37 23.41 -0.94 13.50
CA GLY A 37 23.34 0.28 14.30
C GLY A 37 22.04 0.33 15.09
N ASP A 38 21.89 1.34 15.91
CA ASP A 38 20.71 1.59 16.73
C ASP A 38 20.05 2.91 16.34
N ASP A 39 18.82 2.84 15.83
CA ASP A 39 18.04 4.01 15.41
C ASP A 39 17.72 4.96 16.57
N GLY A 40 17.76 4.48 17.81
CA GLY A 40 17.62 5.29 19.01
C GLY A 40 18.85 6.13 19.36
N LEU A 41 19.99 5.86 18.71
CA LEU A 41 21.26 6.57 18.91
C LEU A 41 21.74 7.19 17.60
N ASP A 42 22.73 6.57 16.94
CA ASP A 42 23.36 7.12 15.75
C ASP A 42 22.68 6.67 14.42
N GLY A 43 21.67 5.80 14.52
CA GLY A 43 20.96 5.22 13.38
C GLY A 43 21.60 3.93 12.85
N ASP A 44 20.77 3.07 12.22
CA ASP A 44 21.27 1.88 11.54
C ASP A 44 21.75 2.25 10.12
N PRO A 45 23.04 2.00 9.78
CA PRO A 45 23.57 2.40 8.48
C PRO A 45 22.98 1.59 7.31
N THR A 46 22.57 0.35 7.55
CA THR A 46 21.96 -0.52 6.50
C THR A 46 20.54 -0.08 6.20
N VAL A 47 19.73 0.24 7.21
CA VAL A 47 18.37 0.80 7.05
C VAL A 47 18.45 2.13 6.32
N ARG A 48 19.34 3.03 6.73
CA ARG A 48 19.53 4.34 6.10
C ARG A 48 19.90 4.22 4.63
N ALA A 49 20.83 3.35 4.28
CA ALA A 49 21.21 3.07 2.89
C ALA A 49 20.04 2.53 2.06
N LEU A 50 19.18 1.67 2.65
CA LEU A 50 17.97 1.16 2.01
C LEU A 50 16.99 2.29 1.71
N GLU A 51 16.70 3.13 2.71
CA GLU A 51 15.77 4.27 2.59
C GLU A 51 16.23 5.28 1.52
N GLU A 52 17.51 5.64 1.52
CA GLU A 52 18.11 6.52 0.51
C GLU A 52 18.05 5.92 -0.89
N THR A 53 18.39 4.62 -1.03
CA THR A 53 18.33 3.93 -2.32
C THR A 53 16.91 3.85 -2.86
N ALA A 54 15.93 3.57 -2.01
CA ALA A 54 14.53 3.55 -2.38
C ALA A 54 14.05 4.93 -2.81
N ALA A 55 14.33 5.96 -2.02
CA ALA A 55 13.98 7.34 -2.35
C ALA A 55 14.54 7.78 -3.70
N GLN A 56 15.82 7.51 -3.98
CA GLN A 56 16.46 7.81 -5.26
C GLN A 56 15.80 7.09 -6.44
N ARG A 57 15.53 5.77 -6.29
CA ARG A 57 14.91 4.97 -7.35
C ARG A 57 13.51 5.44 -7.73
N PHE A 58 12.74 5.90 -6.76
CA PHE A 58 11.39 6.41 -6.95
C PHE A 58 11.33 7.93 -7.18
N GLY A 59 12.45 8.64 -7.18
CA GLY A 59 12.50 10.09 -7.34
C GLY A 59 11.74 10.81 -6.22
N LYS A 60 11.80 10.29 -4.99
CA LYS A 60 11.15 10.85 -3.81
C LYS A 60 12.14 11.54 -2.88
N ALA A 61 11.64 12.45 -2.06
CA ALA A 61 12.47 13.20 -1.12
C ALA A 61 13.07 12.34 -0.01
N ALA A 62 12.37 11.30 0.42
CA ALA A 62 12.81 10.39 1.46
C ALA A 62 12.15 9.01 1.32
N GLY A 63 12.72 8.01 1.96
CA GLY A 63 12.14 6.70 2.22
C GLY A 63 11.98 6.48 3.72
N LEU A 64 11.10 5.57 4.09
CA LEU A 64 10.93 5.10 5.46
C LEU A 64 10.81 3.59 5.45
N PHE A 65 11.73 2.91 6.13
CA PHE A 65 11.63 1.47 6.31
C PHE A 65 10.53 1.11 7.30
N VAL A 66 9.71 0.12 6.93
CA VAL A 66 8.67 -0.45 7.79
C VAL A 66 8.73 -1.97 7.72
N VAL A 67 8.32 -2.65 8.78
CA VAL A 67 8.46 -4.11 8.90
C VAL A 67 7.45 -4.91 8.05
N SER A 68 6.43 -4.25 7.49
CA SER A 68 5.45 -4.89 6.61
C SER A 68 4.74 -3.89 5.71
N GLY A 69 4.18 -4.37 4.57
CA GLY A 69 3.32 -3.55 3.71
C GLY A 69 2.08 -3.01 4.43
N THR A 70 1.46 -3.83 5.28
CA THR A 70 0.33 -3.40 6.13
C THR A 70 0.71 -2.24 7.04
N MET A 71 1.90 -2.25 7.64
CA MET A 71 2.41 -1.12 8.41
C MET A 71 2.65 0.10 7.51
N GLY A 72 3.18 -0.12 6.30
CA GLY A 72 3.38 0.94 5.31
C GLY A 72 2.08 1.65 4.95
N ASN A 73 1.04 0.89 4.63
CA ASN A 73 -0.29 1.43 4.35
C ASN A 73 -0.87 2.19 5.55
N LEU A 74 -0.77 1.62 6.76
CA LEU A 74 -1.25 2.28 7.99
C LEU A 74 -0.54 3.61 8.22
N VAL A 75 0.79 3.63 8.14
CA VAL A 75 1.60 4.84 8.32
C VAL A 75 1.29 5.89 7.26
N ALA A 76 1.15 5.50 5.99
CA ALA A 76 0.81 6.41 4.90
C ALA A 76 -0.58 7.04 5.10
N VAL A 77 -1.58 6.23 5.47
CA VAL A 77 -2.93 6.74 5.77
C VAL A 77 -2.92 7.70 6.94
N LEU A 78 -2.19 7.40 8.02
CA LEU A 78 -2.07 8.29 9.18
C LEU A 78 -1.31 9.58 8.85
N ALA A 79 -0.27 9.51 8.02
CA ALA A 79 0.55 10.67 7.65
C ALA A 79 -0.20 11.64 6.72
N HIS A 80 -1.02 11.12 5.79
CA HIS A 80 -1.79 11.92 4.85
C HIS A 80 -3.19 12.25 5.34
N GLY A 81 -3.76 11.38 6.18
CA GLY A 81 -5.13 11.50 6.64
C GLY A 81 -5.32 12.62 7.67
N ARG A 82 -6.51 13.21 7.63
CA ARG A 82 -6.97 14.15 8.67
C ARG A 82 -8.24 13.62 9.30
N MET A 83 -8.28 13.59 10.60
CA MET A 83 -9.49 13.17 11.32
C MET A 83 -10.38 14.38 11.66
N PRO A 84 -11.72 14.24 11.50
CA PRO A 84 -12.42 13.13 10.87
C PRO A 84 -12.18 13.10 9.36
N GLY A 85 -12.10 11.91 8.76
CA GLY A 85 -11.85 11.81 7.34
C GLY A 85 -12.18 10.44 6.73
N GLU A 86 -12.33 10.41 5.40
CA GLU A 86 -12.54 9.19 4.62
C GLU A 86 -11.29 8.78 3.85
N VAL A 87 -11.02 7.49 3.86
CA VAL A 87 -10.08 6.83 2.94
C VAL A 87 -10.90 6.23 1.80
N LEU A 88 -10.68 6.70 0.57
CA LEU A 88 -11.37 6.22 -0.61
C LEU A 88 -10.52 5.17 -1.32
N ALA A 89 -11.04 3.96 -1.53
CA ALA A 89 -10.31 2.89 -2.21
C ALA A 89 -11.23 2.01 -3.09
N GLU A 90 -10.65 1.33 -4.09
CA GLU A 90 -11.38 0.36 -4.90
C GLU A 90 -11.86 -0.81 -4.05
N ALA A 91 -13.07 -1.32 -4.35
CA ALA A 91 -13.77 -2.32 -3.54
C ALA A 91 -12.98 -3.62 -3.30
N GLY A 92 -12.13 -4.02 -4.23
CA GLY A 92 -11.29 -5.21 -4.13
C GLY A 92 -9.92 -4.97 -3.52
N SER A 93 -9.56 -3.73 -3.16
CA SER A 93 -8.23 -3.39 -2.69
C SER A 93 -7.82 -4.16 -1.42
N HIS A 94 -6.54 -4.45 -1.30
CA HIS A 94 -5.95 -5.13 -0.15
C HIS A 94 -6.20 -4.34 1.15
N LEU A 95 -6.07 -3.02 1.07
CA LEU A 95 -6.33 -2.10 2.17
C LEU A 95 -7.74 -2.29 2.78
N LEU A 96 -8.77 -2.47 1.94
CA LEU A 96 -10.15 -2.65 2.40
C LEU A 96 -10.47 -4.08 2.85
N ASN A 97 -9.85 -5.08 2.24
CA ASN A 97 -10.27 -6.47 2.42
C ASN A 97 -9.36 -7.29 3.34
N ALA A 98 -8.06 -7.05 3.31
CA ALA A 98 -7.07 -7.80 4.08
C ALA A 98 -6.59 -7.05 5.34
N GLU A 99 -6.66 -5.70 5.36
CA GLU A 99 -6.09 -4.87 6.42
C GLU A 99 -7.15 -4.19 7.30
N ARG A 100 -8.33 -4.77 7.41
CA ARG A 100 -9.48 -4.20 8.14
C ARG A 100 -9.18 -3.84 9.60
N ALA A 101 -8.30 -4.58 10.25
CA ALA A 101 -7.91 -4.29 11.63
C ALA A 101 -7.11 -2.98 11.73
N ALA A 102 -6.28 -2.68 10.71
CA ALA A 102 -5.54 -1.43 10.64
C ALA A 102 -6.46 -0.22 10.49
N ALA A 103 -7.57 -0.36 9.76
CA ALA A 103 -8.58 0.69 9.62
C ALA A 103 -9.10 1.18 10.98
N GLY A 104 -9.34 0.27 11.92
CA GLY A 104 -9.76 0.60 13.28
C GLY A 104 -8.76 1.46 14.06
N LEU A 105 -7.47 1.34 13.75
CA LEU A 105 -6.41 2.13 14.41
C LEU A 105 -6.33 3.57 13.89
N THR A 106 -6.79 3.83 12.66
CA THR A 106 -6.76 5.18 12.08
C THR A 106 -7.88 6.07 12.59
N GLY A 107 -8.99 5.48 13.05
CA GLY A 107 -10.22 6.21 13.39
C GLY A 107 -10.93 6.84 12.18
N MET A 108 -10.46 6.56 10.96
CA MET A 108 -11.04 7.07 9.72
C MET A 108 -12.13 6.14 9.18
N HIS A 109 -13.03 6.70 8.39
CA HIS A 109 -14.00 5.93 7.63
C HIS A 109 -13.39 5.43 6.33
N TYR A 110 -13.46 4.12 6.08
CA TYR A 110 -12.96 3.50 4.85
C TYR A 110 -14.11 3.26 3.91
N ARG A 111 -14.16 4.04 2.82
CA ARG A 111 -15.21 3.99 1.82
C ARG A 111 -14.79 3.22 0.59
N SER A 112 -15.55 2.17 0.31
CA SER A 112 -15.38 1.35 -0.89
C SER A 112 -16.00 2.05 -2.10
N LEU A 113 -15.25 2.16 -3.19
CA LEU A 113 -15.71 2.71 -4.46
C LEU A 113 -15.70 1.64 -5.54
N ALA A 114 -16.63 1.76 -6.49
CA ALA A 114 -16.63 0.92 -7.67
C ALA A 114 -15.39 1.16 -8.51
N GLY A 115 -14.83 0.08 -9.07
CA GLY A 115 -13.64 0.12 -9.92
C GLY A 115 -13.77 -0.77 -11.13
N ASP A 116 -12.87 -0.57 -12.09
CA ASP A 116 -12.68 -1.42 -13.26
C ASP A 116 -11.22 -1.86 -13.31
N GLY A 117 -10.99 -3.17 -13.51
CA GLY A 117 -9.65 -3.75 -13.54
C GLY A 117 -8.79 -3.51 -12.29
N GLY A 118 -9.39 -3.14 -11.15
CA GLY A 118 -8.69 -2.84 -9.90
C GLY A 118 -8.39 -1.36 -9.67
N LEU A 119 -8.66 -0.48 -10.62
CA LEU A 119 -8.55 0.96 -10.43
C LEU A 119 -9.92 1.57 -10.13
N ILE A 120 -9.98 2.56 -9.26
CA ILE A 120 -11.21 3.28 -8.95
C ILE A 120 -11.77 3.91 -10.25
N ALA A 121 -13.04 3.70 -10.53
CA ALA A 121 -13.71 4.34 -11.66
C ALA A 121 -13.78 5.86 -11.43
N LEU A 122 -13.30 6.66 -12.40
CA LEU A 122 -13.26 8.11 -12.27
C LEU A 122 -14.61 8.74 -11.91
N PRO A 123 -15.74 8.32 -12.50
CA PRO A 123 -17.06 8.87 -12.10
C PRO A 123 -17.41 8.56 -10.65
N ALA A 124 -17.03 7.39 -10.14
CA ALA A 124 -17.27 7.02 -8.75
C ALA A 124 -16.39 7.83 -7.79
N LEU A 125 -15.14 8.08 -8.17
CA LEU A 125 -14.23 8.92 -7.42
C LEU A 125 -14.72 10.37 -7.40
N GLU A 126 -15.10 10.93 -8.54
CA GLU A 126 -15.61 12.30 -8.65
C GLU A 126 -16.87 12.50 -7.80
N ALA A 127 -17.84 11.59 -7.91
CA ALA A 127 -19.04 11.64 -7.06
C ALA A 127 -18.72 11.52 -5.57
N ALA A 128 -17.69 10.78 -5.18
CA ALA A 128 -17.27 10.67 -3.79
C ALA A 128 -16.60 11.95 -3.29
N LEU A 129 -15.81 12.61 -4.11
CA LEU A 129 -15.11 13.85 -3.79
C LEU A 129 -16.06 15.06 -3.75
N ASP A 130 -17.07 15.07 -4.62
CA ASP A 130 -18.04 16.17 -4.75
C ASP A 130 -19.16 16.13 -3.69
N THR A 131 -19.43 14.97 -3.08
CA THR A 131 -20.57 14.84 -2.18
C THR A 131 -20.42 15.66 -0.91
N ALA A 132 -21.50 16.35 -0.52
CA ALA A 132 -21.60 17.15 0.70
C ALA A 132 -21.45 16.35 2.01
N ILE A 133 -21.42 15.03 1.97
CA ILE A 133 -20.93 14.16 3.06
C ILE A 133 -19.51 14.58 3.43
N SER A 134 -18.75 15.04 2.45
CA SER A 134 -17.42 15.63 2.62
C SER A 134 -17.37 16.82 3.61
N ALA A 135 -18.44 17.51 3.88
CA ALA A 135 -18.44 18.61 4.84
C ALA A 135 -18.32 18.15 6.31
N ARG A 136 -18.82 16.95 6.63
CA ARG A 136 -18.75 16.37 7.98
C ARG A 136 -17.68 15.30 8.12
N CYS A 137 -17.32 14.64 7.02
CA CYS A 137 -16.27 13.64 6.93
C CYS A 137 -15.55 13.81 5.59
N PRO A 138 -14.63 14.78 5.48
CA PRO A 138 -13.94 15.08 4.22
C PRO A 138 -13.11 13.90 3.74
N SER A 139 -12.96 13.77 2.42
CA SER A 139 -12.01 12.80 1.86
C SER A 139 -10.60 13.18 2.29
N ALA A 140 -9.93 12.24 2.97
CA ALA A 140 -8.61 12.46 3.54
C ALA A 140 -7.49 11.87 2.66
N VAL A 141 -7.74 10.71 2.05
CA VAL A 141 -6.78 9.98 1.21
C VAL A 141 -7.54 9.22 0.12
N VAL A 142 -7.03 9.27 -1.11
CA VAL A 142 -7.38 8.30 -2.16
C VAL A 142 -6.30 7.24 -2.21
N ALA A 143 -6.66 5.97 -1.97
CA ALA A 143 -5.72 4.85 -2.02
C ALA A 143 -5.93 4.04 -3.30
N VAL A 144 -4.85 3.82 -4.04
CA VAL A 144 -4.80 2.96 -5.24
C VAL A 144 -3.84 1.80 -5.00
N GLU A 145 -4.15 0.63 -5.55
CA GLU A 145 -3.28 -0.55 -5.50
C GLU A 145 -2.79 -0.89 -6.90
N ASN A 146 -1.47 -0.94 -7.10
CA ASN A 146 -0.86 -1.22 -8.38
C ASN A 146 0.50 -1.94 -8.22
N THR A 147 0.61 -3.19 -8.59
CA THR A 147 -0.35 -4.05 -9.29
C THR A 147 -1.43 -4.57 -8.35
N HIS A 148 -2.67 -4.77 -8.86
CA HIS A 148 -3.81 -5.10 -8.00
C HIS A 148 -3.90 -6.60 -7.70
N ASN A 149 -3.70 -6.99 -6.44
CA ASN A 149 -3.63 -8.38 -6.01
C ASN A 149 -4.92 -9.17 -6.32
N ALA A 150 -6.05 -8.71 -5.84
CA ALA A 150 -7.33 -9.42 -5.98
C ALA A 150 -7.86 -9.47 -7.43
N ARG A 151 -7.22 -8.75 -8.35
CA ARG A 151 -7.54 -8.75 -9.78
C ARG A 151 -6.49 -9.49 -10.63
N GLY A 152 -5.73 -10.41 -10.01
CA GLY A 152 -4.75 -11.23 -10.70
C GLY A 152 -3.50 -10.47 -11.12
N GLY A 153 -3.13 -9.42 -10.40
CA GLY A 153 -1.94 -8.61 -10.70
C GLY A 153 -2.14 -7.64 -11.87
N THR A 154 -3.37 -7.19 -12.12
CA THR A 154 -3.64 -6.18 -13.16
C THR A 154 -2.83 -4.91 -12.91
N VAL A 155 -2.35 -4.32 -14.00
CA VAL A 155 -1.53 -3.11 -14.00
C VAL A 155 -2.36 -1.93 -14.49
N ALA A 156 -2.55 -0.94 -13.64
CA ALA A 156 -3.06 0.35 -14.07
C ALA A 156 -1.94 1.14 -14.77
N GLY A 157 -2.19 1.55 -16.01
CA GLY A 157 -1.21 2.32 -16.79
C GLY A 157 -0.99 3.73 -16.24
N PRO A 158 0.15 4.35 -16.61
CA PRO A 158 0.50 5.69 -16.10
C PRO A 158 -0.57 6.76 -16.36
N GLN A 159 -1.23 6.71 -17.51
CA GLN A 159 -2.29 7.66 -17.88
C GLN A 159 -3.51 7.53 -16.96
N ALA A 160 -3.90 6.30 -16.62
CA ALA A 160 -5.03 6.06 -15.73
C ALA A 160 -4.71 6.50 -14.29
N LEU A 161 -3.50 6.21 -13.80
CA LEU A 161 -3.03 6.69 -12.50
C LEU A 161 -2.94 8.21 -12.46
N ALA A 162 -2.43 8.85 -13.53
CA ALA A 162 -2.38 10.29 -13.64
C ALA A 162 -3.78 10.94 -13.61
N ALA A 163 -4.78 10.31 -14.22
CA ALA A 163 -6.16 10.79 -14.19
C ALA A 163 -6.76 10.75 -12.77
N VAL A 164 -6.54 9.65 -12.03
CA VAL A 164 -6.94 9.55 -10.62
C VAL A 164 -6.25 10.63 -9.78
N HIS A 165 -4.94 10.79 -9.95
CA HIS A 165 -4.16 11.80 -9.24
C HIS A 165 -4.65 13.22 -9.55
N ALA A 166 -4.85 13.55 -10.83
CA ALA A 166 -5.33 14.87 -11.24
C ALA A 166 -6.71 15.19 -10.65
N LEU A 167 -7.60 14.19 -10.61
CA LEU A 167 -8.92 14.34 -10.01
C LEU A 167 -8.81 14.59 -8.50
N ALA A 168 -8.05 13.78 -7.78
CA ALA A 168 -7.84 13.95 -6.34
C ALA A 168 -7.20 15.30 -6.00
N CYS A 169 -6.20 15.72 -6.78
CA CYS A 169 -5.52 17.02 -6.60
C CYS A 169 -6.45 18.22 -6.76
N ARG A 170 -7.45 18.18 -7.67
CA ARG A 170 -8.44 19.26 -7.80
C ARG A 170 -9.24 19.48 -6.52
N HIS A 171 -9.39 18.43 -5.71
CA HIS A 171 -10.07 18.47 -4.41
C HIS A 171 -9.10 18.60 -3.22
N GLY A 172 -7.79 18.77 -3.47
CA GLY A 172 -6.78 18.87 -2.42
C GLY A 172 -6.57 17.58 -1.62
N VAL A 173 -6.94 16.42 -2.20
CA VAL A 173 -6.84 15.11 -1.54
C VAL A 173 -5.59 14.39 -2.02
N PRO A 174 -4.69 13.95 -1.12
CA PRO A 174 -3.49 13.19 -1.47
C PRO A 174 -3.85 11.80 -2.01
N VAL A 175 -2.96 11.27 -2.87
CA VAL A 175 -3.06 9.90 -3.38
C VAL A 175 -1.95 9.05 -2.76
N HIS A 176 -2.32 7.96 -2.11
CA HIS A 176 -1.44 6.90 -1.65
C HIS A 176 -1.47 5.75 -2.66
N THR A 177 -0.30 5.23 -3.03
CA THR A 177 -0.18 4.05 -3.90
C THR A 177 0.39 2.89 -3.10
N ASP A 178 -0.43 1.84 -2.94
CA ASP A 178 0.04 0.54 -2.48
C ASP A 178 0.73 -0.17 -3.65
N GLY A 179 2.04 -0.25 -3.60
CA GLY A 179 2.90 -0.86 -4.61
C GLY A 179 3.56 -2.14 -4.11
N ALA A 180 2.89 -2.90 -3.27
CA ALA A 180 3.47 -4.08 -2.62
C ALA A 180 3.91 -5.18 -3.60
N ARG A 181 3.41 -5.16 -4.85
CA ARG A 181 3.75 -6.16 -5.90
C ARG A 181 4.20 -5.54 -7.19
#